data_f3405f929eedea9ea3956d69c3b2e0a6
#
_entry.id   f3405f929eedea9ea3956d69c3b2e0a6
#
_cell.length_a   1.000
_cell.length_b   1.000
_cell.length_c   1.000
_cell.angle_alpha   90.00
_cell.angle_beta   90.00
_cell.angle_gamma   90.00
#
_symmetry.space_group_name_H-M   'P 1'
#
loop_
_entity.id
_entity.type
_entity.pdbx_description
1 polymer ?
#
loop_
_entity_poly.entity_id
_entity_poly.type
_entity_poly.pdbx_seq_one_letter_code
_entity_poly.pdbx_strand_id
1 'polypeptide(L)'
;MGAEAAVARFNPFTDDFRADPYPMYRSLRAAAPVHRTMGMWVLTRHAEVRAVLRDRDFAVDVIPEMLRRQAARLSVPDVEPIDRLGRTSLVFTGDPAHARLRALVNSVFTAAAVARLRPRVAVVAEHLTKQAWRRGGMDLITDFAGPLPVLVLCDWLGLPTGMRHHVAGWTHDIRFLLEPGLMTATDFERVHAVVDEFTAAMHEVIGQRRARPGDDLISRLLAARVGGDRLRDDELACVGIMCFVAGVETTKSLIGNAVLALLRHPEQYERLRAQPELLGPAVAETLRYDSPLQHTKRRATRDIPVADQVIHSGEQVLLCLGAANRDPAAFPDPDTFDITRDTAAHVAFGHGLHGCLGAPLAQLQAEIALGCLLGRPERLAADTDRLRWQDHSFLVRGLRTFPVTVESR
;
A
#
# COMPACT_ATOMS: atom_id res chain seq x y z
N MET A 1 45.20 -0.20 9.75
CA MET A 1 44.47 0.42 8.62
C MET A 1 43.34 -0.51 8.26
N GLY A 2 42.17 -0.24 8.84
CA GLY A 2 40.93 -0.99 8.50
C GLY A 2 40.48 -0.53 7.13
N ALA A 3 40.22 -1.49 6.24
CA ALA A 3 39.52 -1.22 4.99
C ALA A 3 38.16 -0.62 5.33
N GLU A 4 37.92 0.66 5.01
CA GLU A 4 36.60 1.21 4.94
C GLU A 4 35.81 0.33 3.97
N ALA A 5 34.94 -0.51 4.51
CA ALA A 5 34.00 -1.28 3.71
C ALA A 5 33.18 -0.25 2.94
N ALA A 6 33.35 -0.18 1.63
CA ALA A 6 32.61 0.72 0.77
C ALA A 6 31.12 0.51 1.06
N VAL A 7 30.45 1.53 1.62
CA VAL A 7 29.02 1.48 1.90
C VAL A 7 28.31 1.18 0.58
N ALA A 8 27.59 0.08 0.52
CA ALA A 8 26.86 -0.31 -0.66
C ALA A 8 25.92 0.85 -1.06
N ARG A 9 26.04 1.34 -2.30
CA ARG A 9 25.25 2.47 -2.77
C ARG A 9 23.80 2.04 -2.90
N PHE A 10 22.90 2.63 -2.10
CA PHE A 10 21.48 2.38 -2.20
C PHE A 10 20.95 2.75 -3.60
N ASN A 11 20.43 1.77 -4.31
CA ASN A 11 19.79 1.96 -5.61
C ASN A 11 18.57 1.04 -5.72
N PRO A 12 17.33 1.56 -5.51
CA PRO A 12 16.12 0.75 -5.54
C PRO A 12 15.62 0.44 -6.96
N PHE A 13 16.34 0.87 -8.01
CA PHE A 13 15.90 0.71 -9.40
C PHE A 13 16.54 -0.48 -10.11
N THR A 14 17.44 -1.22 -9.46
CA THR A 14 18.08 -2.41 -10.03
C THR A 14 17.15 -3.63 -9.93
N ASP A 15 17.28 -4.55 -10.89
CA ASP A 15 16.50 -5.79 -10.87
C ASP A 15 16.84 -6.67 -9.67
N ASP A 16 18.12 -6.71 -9.26
CA ASP A 16 18.55 -7.43 -8.05
C ASP A 16 17.88 -6.88 -6.80
N PHE A 17 17.80 -5.54 -6.65
CA PHE A 17 17.10 -4.93 -5.52
C PHE A 17 15.60 -5.23 -5.56
N ARG A 18 14.98 -5.20 -6.73
CA ARG A 18 13.55 -5.55 -6.87
C ARG A 18 13.30 -7.03 -6.54
N ALA A 19 14.21 -7.91 -6.95
CA ALA A 19 14.13 -9.33 -6.64
C ALA A 19 14.28 -9.62 -5.15
N ASP A 20 15.31 -9.02 -4.51
CA ASP A 20 15.56 -9.16 -3.07
C ASP A 20 16.24 -7.90 -2.48
N PRO A 21 15.49 -6.98 -1.84
CA PRO A 21 16.06 -5.77 -1.25
C PRO A 21 16.77 -6.01 0.09
N TYR A 22 16.55 -7.13 0.74
CA TYR A 22 16.92 -7.36 2.13
C TYR A 22 18.43 -7.47 2.38
N PRO A 23 19.26 -8.06 1.49
CA PRO A 23 20.72 -8.00 1.62
C PRO A 23 21.26 -6.56 1.61
N MET A 24 20.72 -5.70 0.71
CA MET A 24 21.08 -4.28 0.66
C MET A 24 20.68 -3.56 1.95
N TYR A 25 19.46 -3.76 2.42
CA TYR A 25 18.98 -3.17 3.69
C TYR A 25 19.83 -3.60 4.89
N ARG A 26 20.24 -4.87 4.95
CA ARG A 26 21.09 -5.39 6.01
C ARG A 26 22.46 -4.69 6.01
N SER A 27 23.08 -4.56 4.84
CA SER A 27 24.35 -3.88 4.65
C SER A 27 24.26 -2.40 5.07
N LEU A 28 23.24 -1.68 4.60
CA LEU A 28 23.03 -0.26 4.92
C LEU A 28 22.75 -0.06 6.42
N ARG A 29 21.91 -0.90 7.02
CA ARG A 29 21.58 -0.81 8.45
C ARG A 29 22.80 -1.01 9.34
N ALA A 30 23.72 -1.89 8.93
CA ALA A 30 24.94 -2.15 9.66
C ALA A 30 25.99 -1.04 9.51
N ALA A 31 26.20 -0.54 8.28
CA ALA A 31 27.30 0.38 7.97
C ALA A 31 26.90 1.85 8.09
N ALA A 32 25.69 2.23 7.66
CA ALA A 32 25.24 3.62 7.61
C ALA A 32 23.70 3.69 7.72
N PRO A 33 23.13 3.47 8.91
CA PRO A 33 21.67 3.38 9.12
C PRO A 33 20.92 4.67 8.82
N VAL A 34 21.59 5.81 8.93
CA VAL A 34 21.14 7.15 8.52
C VAL A 34 22.19 7.69 7.57
N HIS A 35 21.89 7.75 6.28
CA HIS A 35 22.85 8.20 5.27
C HIS A 35 22.20 9.02 4.18
N ARG A 36 22.99 9.78 3.44
CA ARG A 36 22.52 10.65 2.37
C ARG A 36 22.82 10.05 1.00
N THR A 37 21.79 9.83 0.20
CA THR A 37 21.90 9.36 -1.18
C THR A 37 20.73 9.86 -2.02
N MET A 38 20.87 9.96 -3.34
CA MET A 38 19.83 10.43 -4.28
C MET A 38 19.21 11.78 -3.87
N GLY A 39 19.96 12.65 -3.22
CA GLY A 39 19.49 13.97 -2.78
C GLY A 39 18.57 13.95 -1.55
N MET A 40 18.44 12.83 -0.85
CA MET A 40 17.63 12.67 0.36
C MET A 40 18.34 11.84 1.43
N TRP A 41 17.86 11.92 2.66
CA TRP A 41 18.25 11.02 3.74
C TRP A 41 17.54 9.69 3.62
N VAL A 42 18.21 8.59 3.94
CA VAL A 42 17.66 7.23 3.93
C VAL A 42 17.83 6.62 5.31
N LEU A 43 16.74 6.18 5.93
CA LEU A 43 16.69 5.59 7.27
C LEU A 43 16.30 4.11 7.17
N THR A 44 17.08 3.24 7.82
CA THR A 44 16.92 1.78 7.70
C THR A 44 16.66 1.06 9.03
N ARG A 45 16.95 1.67 10.18
CA ARG A 45 16.68 1.08 11.51
C ARG A 45 15.26 1.34 11.96
N HIS A 46 14.69 0.39 12.64
CA HIS A 46 13.32 0.46 13.16
C HIS A 46 13.09 1.65 14.09
N ALA A 47 14.00 1.90 15.00
CA ALA A 47 13.86 2.98 15.99
C ALA A 47 13.73 4.35 15.33
N GLU A 48 14.63 4.71 14.41
CA GLU A 48 14.64 5.99 13.71
C GLU A 48 13.46 6.12 12.76
N VAL A 49 13.14 5.05 11.99
CA VAL A 49 11.97 5.01 11.11
C VAL A 49 10.69 5.25 11.90
N ARG A 50 10.51 4.56 13.03
CA ARG A 50 9.33 4.70 13.87
C ARG A 50 9.26 6.07 14.55
N ALA A 51 10.39 6.63 14.98
CA ALA A 51 10.46 7.97 15.55
C ALA A 51 9.99 9.03 14.54
N VAL A 52 10.56 9.02 13.32
CA VAL A 52 10.18 9.95 12.25
C VAL A 52 8.71 9.80 11.82
N LEU A 53 8.17 8.58 11.80
CA LEU A 53 6.75 8.34 11.47
C LEU A 53 5.79 9.00 12.50
N ARG A 54 6.23 9.21 13.75
CA ARG A 54 5.43 9.81 14.82
C ARG A 54 5.63 11.32 14.95
N ASP A 55 6.74 11.81 14.44
CA ASP A 55 7.15 13.20 14.63
C ASP A 55 6.38 14.12 13.67
N ARG A 56 5.71 15.13 14.23
CA ARG A 56 4.92 16.12 13.49
C ARG A 56 5.76 17.12 12.71
N ASP A 57 7.03 17.23 13.06
CA ASP A 57 7.97 18.09 12.36
C ASP A 57 8.49 17.47 11.06
N PHE A 58 8.03 16.24 10.74
CA PHE A 58 8.24 15.60 9.44
C PHE A 58 6.95 15.59 8.61
N ALA A 59 6.83 16.58 7.72
CA ALA A 59 5.67 16.79 6.86
C ALA A 59 5.53 15.69 5.79
N VAL A 60 4.28 15.48 5.31
CA VAL A 60 3.91 14.45 4.31
C VAL A 60 3.66 15.03 2.92
N ASP A 61 3.75 16.34 2.73
CA ASP A 61 3.45 17.09 1.50
C ASP A 61 4.49 16.91 0.37
N VAL A 62 5.33 15.89 0.48
CA VAL A 62 6.43 15.62 -0.46
C VAL A 62 5.90 15.30 -1.87
N ILE A 63 4.81 14.54 -1.97
CA ILE A 63 4.29 14.06 -3.26
C ILE A 63 3.70 15.21 -4.10
N PRO A 64 2.83 16.09 -3.58
CA PRO A 64 2.36 17.26 -4.35
C PRO A 64 3.50 18.20 -4.80
N GLU A 65 4.52 18.37 -3.97
CA GLU A 65 5.69 19.17 -4.34
C GLU A 65 6.50 18.51 -5.47
N MET A 66 6.74 17.20 -5.38
CA MET A 66 7.41 16.42 -6.43
C MET A 66 6.64 16.48 -7.74
N LEU A 67 5.31 16.39 -7.69
CA LEU A 67 4.44 16.51 -8.86
C LEU A 67 4.67 17.83 -9.60
N ARG A 68 4.58 18.95 -8.89
CA ARG A 68 4.78 20.28 -9.47
C ARG A 68 6.19 20.46 -10.04
N ARG A 69 7.22 19.98 -9.34
CA ARG A 69 8.61 20.03 -9.82
C ARG A 69 8.81 19.21 -11.08
N GLN A 70 8.26 18.00 -11.15
CA GLN A 70 8.38 17.14 -12.33
C GLN A 70 7.61 17.72 -13.52
N ALA A 71 6.40 18.23 -13.30
CA ALA A 71 5.62 18.90 -14.34
C ALA A 71 6.34 20.12 -14.91
N ALA A 72 6.93 20.96 -14.05
CA ALA A 72 7.73 22.10 -14.49
C ALA A 72 8.96 21.66 -15.30
N ARG A 73 9.65 20.61 -14.87
CA ARG A 73 10.81 20.04 -15.60
C ARG A 73 10.44 19.53 -16.98
N LEU A 74 9.25 18.96 -17.13
CA LEU A 74 8.74 18.39 -18.37
C LEU A 74 7.95 19.42 -19.22
N SER A 75 7.81 20.67 -18.73
CA SER A 75 7.01 21.72 -19.35
C SER A 75 5.55 21.31 -19.57
N VAL A 76 4.96 20.56 -18.63
CA VAL A 76 3.54 20.20 -18.65
C VAL A 76 2.73 21.41 -18.24
N PRO A 77 1.80 21.91 -19.11
CA PRO A 77 1.18 23.23 -18.90
C PRO A 77 0.09 23.25 -17.83
N ASP A 78 -0.65 22.15 -17.66
CA ASP A 78 -1.76 22.04 -16.73
C ASP A 78 -1.68 20.75 -15.91
N VAL A 79 -1.57 20.93 -14.60
CA VAL A 79 -1.57 19.84 -13.62
C VAL A 79 -2.62 20.08 -12.52
N GLU A 80 -3.48 21.09 -12.67
CA GLU A 80 -4.41 21.51 -11.61
C GLU A 80 -5.32 20.37 -11.12
N PRO A 81 -5.95 19.52 -11.95
CA PRO A 81 -6.76 18.41 -11.46
C PRO A 81 -5.95 17.43 -10.59
N ILE A 82 -4.74 17.10 -11.03
CA ILE A 82 -3.86 16.16 -10.30
C ILE A 82 -3.35 16.81 -9.00
N ASP A 83 -2.91 18.07 -9.05
CA ASP A 83 -2.42 18.80 -7.88
C ASP A 83 -3.54 19.02 -6.85
N ARG A 84 -4.76 19.30 -7.29
CA ARG A 84 -5.95 19.40 -6.43
C ARG A 84 -6.24 18.11 -5.70
N LEU A 85 -6.21 16.98 -6.42
CA LEU A 85 -6.37 15.65 -5.81
C LEU A 85 -5.29 15.43 -4.74
N GLY A 86 -4.04 15.79 -5.02
CA GLY A 86 -2.94 15.72 -4.06
C GLY A 86 -3.17 16.58 -2.81
N ARG A 87 -3.56 17.84 -3.00
CA ARG A 87 -3.79 18.80 -1.90
C ARG A 87 -5.01 18.52 -1.03
N THR A 88 -6.01 17.81 -1.57
CA THR A 88 -7.22 17.41 -0.82
C THR A 88 -7.11 15.99 -0.25
N SER A 89 -6.04 15.27 -0.57
CA SER A 89 -5.83 13.90 -0.10
C SER A 89 -5.44 13.85 1.37
N LEU A 90 -6.13 13.01 2.13
CA LEU A 90 -5.78 12.70 3.53
C LEU A 90 -4.33 12.18 3.67
N VAL A 91 -3.78 11.56 2.61
CA VAL A 91 -2.43 10.97 2.63
C VAL A 91 -1.33 12.04 2.59
N PHE A 92 -1.56 13.16 1.89
CA PHE A 92 -0.55 14.18 1.60
C PHE A 92 -0.81 15.52 2.28
N THR A 93 -1.86 15.62 3.08
CA THR A 93 -2.26 16.85 3.77
C THR A 93 -1.70 16.84 5.19
N GLY A 94 -1.15 17.95 5.64
CA GLY A 94 -0.70 18.17 7.01
C GLY A 94 -1.77 18.82 7.89
N ASP A 95 -1.48 18.94 9.19
CA ASP A 95 -2.36 19.62 10.13
C ASP A 95 -2.43 21.14 9.83
N PRO A 96 -3.58 21.81 10.08
CA PRO A 96 -4.80 21.27 10.74
C PRO A 96 -5.76 20.56 9.78
N ALA A 97 -5.58 20.67 8.45
CA ALA A 97 -6.49 20.10 7.45
C ALA A 97 -6.55 18.57 7.55
N HIS A 98 -5.40 17.92 7.77
CA HIS A 98 -5.33 16.47 8.00
C HIS A 98 -6.19 16.02 9.18
N ALA A 99 -6.04 16.66 10.35
CA ALA A 99 -6.79 16.31 11.54
C ALA A 99 -8.30 16.39 11.32
N ARG A 100 -8.76 17.44 10.62
CA ARG A 100 -10.16 17.64 10.23
C ARG A 100 -10.66 16.50 9.33
N LEU A 101 -9.98 16.26 8.20
CA LEU A 101 -10.36 15.20 7.25
C LEU A 101 -10.32 13.83 7.92
N ARG A 102 -9.26 13.55 8.69
CA ARG A 102 -9.08 12.28 9.39
C ARG A 102 -10.21 12.00 10.39
N ALA A 103 -10.65 13.00 11.15
CA ALA A 103 -11.73 12.86 12.10
C ALA A 103 -13.06 12.46 11.38
N LEU A 104 -13.39 13.13 10.27
CA LEU A 104 -14.58 12.85 9.48
C LEU A 104 -14.54 11.45 8.87
N VAL A 105 -13.41 11.07 8.26
CA VAL A 105 -13.27 9.77 7.62
C VAL A 105 -13.23 8.65 8.65
N ASN A 106 -12.50 8.79 9.76
CA ASN A 106 -12.43 7.79 10.83
C ASN A 106 -13.81 7.50 11.45
N SER A 107 -14.74 8.47 11.47
CA SER A 107 -16.08 8.25 12.01
C SER A 107 -16.85 7.17 11.23
N VAL A 108 -16.44 6.89 10.00
CA VAL A 108 -17.06 5.91 9.09
C VAL A 108 -16.19 4.67 8.87
N PHE A 109 -14.84 4.84 8.77
CA PHE A 109 -13.88 3.75 8.62
C PHE A 109 -13.57 3.07 9.97
N THR A 110 -14.58 2.50 10.58
CA THR A 110 -14.42 1.79 11.87
C THR A 110 -14.16 0.30 11.68
N ALA A 111 -13.55 -0.35 12.67
CA ALA A 111 -13.36 -1.81 12.65
C ALA A 111 -14.70 -2.55 12.47
N ALA A 112 -15.78 -2.06 13.08
CA ALA A 112 -17.12 -2.63 12.92
C ALA A 112 -17.66 -2.46 11.49
N ALA A 113 -17.37 -1.32 10.82
CA ALA A 113 -17.76 -1.11 9.43
C ALA A 113 -17.01 -2.05 8.49
N VAL A 114 -15.70 -2.25 8.72
CA VAL A 114 -14.88 -3.20 7.95
C VAL A 114 -15.32 -4.64 8.20
N ALA A 115 -15.60 -5.03 9.44
CA ALA A 115 -16.06 -6.38 9.77
C ALA A 115 -17.35 -6.78 9.02
N ARG A 116 -18.27 -5.82 8.78
CA ARG A 116 -19.47 -6.05 7.97
C ARG A 116 -19.20 -6.39 6.51
N LEU A 117 -17.99 -6.07 5.99
CA LEU A 117 -17.61 -6.44 4.63
C LEU A 117 -17.19 -7.91 4.49
N ARG A 118 -16.92 -8.61 5.60
CA ARG A 118 -16.44 -10.01 5.59
C ARG A 118 -17.26 -10.93 4.68
N PRO A 119 -18.60 -10.98 4.75
CA PRO A 119 -19.39 -11.84 3.85
C PRO A 119 -19.21 -11.47 2.37
N ARG A 120 -19.10 -10.16 2.08
CA ARG A 120 -18.95 -9.70 0.71
C ARG A 120 -17.57 -10.02 0.15
N VAL A 121 -16.51 -9.79 0.94
CA VAL A 121 -15.14 -10.17 0.57
C VAL A 121 -15.07 -11.68 0.33
N ALA A 122 -15.69 -12.49 1.18
CA ALA A 122 -15.72 -13.94 1.03
C ALA A 122 -16.41 -14.39 -0.28
N VAL A 123 -17.54 -13.78 -0.63
CA VAL A 123 -18.26 -14.09 -1.89
C VAL A 123 -17.37 -13.78 -3.11
N VAL A 124 -16.69 -12.63 -3.12
CA VAL A 124 -15.80 -12.25 -4.23
C VAL A 124 -14.59 -13.19 -4.29
N ALA A 125 -13.91 -13.43 -3.18
CA ALA A 125 -12.74 -14.31 -3.12
C ALA A 125 -13.08 -15.74 -3.56
N GLU A 126 -14.19 -16.28 -3.07
CA GLU A 126 -14.66 -17.62 -3.44
C GLU A 126 -15.03 -17.74 -4.92
N HIS A 127 -15.65 -16.69 -5.49
CA HIS A 127 -15.95 -16.65 -6.92
C HIS A 127 -14.68 -16.73 -7.77
N LEU A 128 -13.68 -15.90 -7.45
CA LEU A 128 -12.39 -15.89 -8.15
C LEU A 128 -11.63 -17.22 -7.97
N THR A 129 -11.64 -17.79 -6.76
CA THR A 129 -11.03 -19.10 -6.48
C THR A 129 -11.69 -20.20 -7.31
N LYS A 130 -13.02 -20.28 -7.37
CA LYS A 130 -13.74 -21.28 -8.17
C LYS A 130 -13.39 -21.20 -9.65
N GLN A 131 -13.21 -20.01 -10.20
CA GLN A 131 -12.80 -19.83 -11.59
C GLN A 131 -11.39 -20.40 -11.83
N ALA A 132 -10.44 -20.13 -10.92
CA ALA A 132 -9.08 -20.65 -11.00
C ALA A 132 -9.03 -22.18 -10.91
N TRP A 133 -9.74 -22.78 -9.96
CA TRP A 133 -9.79 -24.23 -9.77
C TRP A 133 -10.38 -24.96 -10.96
N ARG A 134 -11.41 -24.40 -11.61
CA ARG A 134 -11.97 -24.99 -12.85
C ARG A 134 -10.97 -25.03 -14.01
N ARG A 135 -9.98 -24.13 -14.02
CA ARG A 135 -8.92 -24.04 -15.04
C ARG A 135 -7.66 -24.82 -14.67
N GLY A 136 -7.60 -25.41 -13.47
CA GLY A 136 -6.43 -26.12 -12.96
C GLY A 136 -5.26 -25.21 -12.55
N GLY A 137 -5.48 -23.88 -12.51
CA GLY A 137 -4.49 -22.89 -12.14
C GLY A 137 -4.91 -21.48 -12.55
N MET A 138 -4.03 -20.51 -12.24
CA MET A 138 -4.26 -19.09 -12.53
C MET A 138 -2.93 -18.32 -12.53
N ASP A 139 -2.91 -17.13 -13.07
CA ASP A 139 -1.99 -16.12 -12.59
C ASP A 139 -2.57 -15.48 -11.33
N LEU A 140 -1.93 -15.75 -10.19
CA LEU A 140 -2.43 -15.28 -8.88
C LEU A 140 -2.61 -13.76 -8.83
N ILE A 141 -1.77 -13.00 -9.52
CA ILE A 141 -1.80 -11.54 -9.49
C ILE A 141 -2.94 -11.00 -10.35
N THR A 142 -3.03 -11.42 -11.61
CA THR A 142 -3.97 -10.84 -12.57
C THR A 142 -5.38 -11.44 -12.47
N ASP A 143 -5.49 -12.70 -12.07
CA ASP A 143 -6.78 -13.40 -12.02
C ASP A 143 -7.46 -13.37 -10.65
N PHE A 144 -6.68 -13.07 -9.56
CA PHE A 144 -7.19 -13.14 -8.20
C PHE A 144 -6.84 -11.91 -7.35
N ALA A 145 -5.55 -11.69 -7.07
CA ALA A 145 -5.11 -10.69 -6.09
C ALA A 145 -5.39 -9.24 -6.52
N GLY A 146 -5.34 -8.95 -7.83
CA GLY A 146 -5.68 -7.65 -8.40
C GLY A 146 -7.18 -7.39 -8.44
N PRO A 147 -8.00 -8.28 -9.01
CA PRO A 147 -9.46 -8.12 -9.06
C PRO A 147 -10.14 -8.02 -7.69
N LEU A 148 -9.67 -8.78 -6.67
CA LEU A 148 -10.32 -8.82 -5.35
C LEU A 148 -10.48 -7.43 -4.72
N PRO A 149 -9.42 -6.62 -4.47
CA PRO A 149 -9.59 -5.31 -3.85
C PRO A 149 -10.39 -4.33 -4.71
N VAL A 150 -10.29 -4.39 -6.03
CA VAL A 150 -11.08 -3.53 -6.93
C VAL A 150 -12.58 -3.81 -6.73
N LEU A 151 -12.98 -5.08 -6.80
CA LEU A 151 -14.38 -5.47 -6.66
C LEU A 151 -14.94 -5.14 -5.28
N VAL A 152 -14.15 -5.37 -4.22
CA VAL A 152 -14.53 -5.05 -2.84
C VAL A 152 -14.71 -3.55 -2.65
N LEU A 153 -13.80 -2.73 -3.19
CA LEU A 153 -13.90 -1.26 -3.09
C LEU A 153 -15.05 -0.71 -3.91
N CYS A 154 -15.29 -1.23 -5.12
CA CYS A 154 -16.46 -0.85 -5.92
C CYS A 154 -17.78 -1.09 -5.15
N ASP A 155 -17.90 -2.25 -4.52
CA ASP A 155 -19.09 -2.60 -3.73
C ASP A 155 -19.21 -1.71 -2.49
N TRP A 156 -18.11 -1.52 -1.75
CA TRP A 156 -18.13 -0.72 -0.52
C TRP A 156 -18.42 0.75 -0.76
N LEU A 157 -17.89 1.33 -1.86
CA LEU A 157 -18.15 2.71 -2.27
C LEU A 157 -19.54 2.88 -2.90
N GLY A 158 -20.21 1.78 -3.23
CA GLY A 158 -21.53 1.82 -3.86
C GLY A 158 -21.49 2.19 -5.33
N LEU A 159 -20.37 1.87 -6.04
CA LEU A 159 -20.23 2.19 -7.46
C LEU A 159 -21.18 1.34 -8.33
N PRO A 160 -21.82 1.93 -9.37
CA PRO A 160 -22.64 1.19 -10.31
C PRO A 160 -21.85 0.03 -10.98
N THR A 161 -22.53 -1.08 -11.24
CA THR A 161 -21.89 -2.27 -11.84
C THR A 161 -21.24 -1.96 -13.19
N GLY A 162 -21.84 -1.12 -14.02
CA GLY A 162 -21.29 -0.70 -15.31
C GLY A 162 -19.98 0.10 -15.23
N MET A 163 -19.65 0.65 -14.05
CA MET A 163 -18.42 1.45 -13.84
C MET A 163 -17.21 0.58 -13.48
N ARG A 164 -17.40 -0.68 -13.06
CA ARG A 164 -16.33 -1.52 -12.48
C ARG A 164 -15.17 -1.80 -13.44
N HIS A 165 -15.45 -1.93 -14.73
CA HIS A 165 -14.41 -2.15 -15.74
C HIS A 165 -13.55 -0.91 -15.99
N HIS A 166 -14.14 0.30 -15.94
CA HIS A 166 -13.40 1.56 -16.02
C HIS A 166 -12.47 1.74 -14.82
N VAL A 167 -12.97 1.45 -13.61
CA VAL A 167 -12.21 1.57 -12.36
C VAL A 167 -10.92 0.77 -12.39
N ALA A 168 -10.92 -0.43 -12.94
CA ALA A 168 -9.73 -1.25 -13.06
C ALA A 168 -8.65 -0.55 -13.93
N GLY A 169 -9.04 0.04 -15.06
CA GLY A 169 -8.16 0.85 -15.92
C GLY A 169 -7.67 2.12 -15.22
N TRP A 170 -8.57 2.89 -14.63
CA TRP A 170 -8.21 4.11 -13.89
C TRP A 170 -7.23 3.84 -12.76
N THR A 171 -7.44 2.76 -11.99
CA THR A 171 -6.56 2.39 -10.88
C THR A 171 -5.14 2.06 -11.38
N HIS A 172 -5.03 1.44 -12.55
CA HIS A 172 -3.73 1.16 -13.15
C HIS A 172 -2.95 2.44 -13.46
N ASP A 173 -3.60 3.45 -14.01
CA ASP A 173 -2.94 4.69 -14.42
C ASP A 173 -2.72 5.65 -13.25
N ILE A 174 -3.69 5.78 -12.35
CA ILE A 174 -3.62 6.73 -11.23
C ILE A 174 -2.55 6.36 -10.17
N ARG A 175 -2.04 5.12 -10.16
CA ARG A 175 -0.97 4.70 -9.24
C ARG A 175 0.29 5.55 -9.33
N PHE A 176 0.57 6.15 -10.50
CA PHE A 176 1.70 7.05 -10.70
C PHE A 176 1.68 8.29 -9.80
N LEU A 177 0.52 8.64 -9.23
CA LEU A 177 0.40 9.73 -8.26
C LEU A 177 1.24 9.51 -6.98
N LEU A 178 1.59 8.28 -6.66
CA LEU A 178 2.45 7.97 -5.51
C LEU A 178 3.93 8.24 -5.81
N GLU A 179 4.32 8.28 -7.10
CA GLU A 179 5.71 8.43 -7.55
C GLU A 179 5.82 9.39 -8.76
N PRO A 180 5.35 10.63 -8.63
CA PRO A 180 5.28 11.57 -9.76
C PRO A 180 6.66 11.89 -10.35
N GLY A 181 7.74 11.71 -9.60
CA GLY A 181 9.11 11.90 -10.08
C GLY A 181 9.54 10.91 -11.19
N LEU A 182 8.79 9.83 -11.39
CA LEU A 182 9.03 8.84 -12.45
C LEU A 182 8.16 9.09 -13.70
N MET A 183 7.18 10.01 -13.63
CA MET A 183 6.26 10.29 -14.73
C MET A 183 6.97 10.96 -15.90
N THR A 184 6.62 10.53 -17.11
CA THR A 184 6.91 11.21 -18.37
C THR A 184 5.80 12.22 -18.70
N ALA A 185 5.99 13.07 -19.73
CA ALA A 185 4.93 13.97 -20.19
C ALA A 185 3.67 13.21 -20.61
N THR A 186 3.82 12.10 -21.32
CA THR A 186 2.69 11.22 -21.72
C THR A 186 1.99 10.59 -20.50
N ASP A 187 2.73 10.28 -19.43
CA ASP A 187 2.09 9.80 -18.19
C ASP A 187 1.25 10.90 -17.54
N PHE A 188 1.70 12.15 -17.57
CA PHE A 188 0.92 13.28 -17.05
C PHE A 188 -0.39 13.46 -17.83
N GLU A 189 -0.35 13.42 -19.17
CA GLU A 189 -1.56 13.54 -20.02
C GLU A 189 -2.56 12.41 -19.68
N ARG A 190 -2.08 11.18 -19.58
CA ARG A 190 -2.91 10.01 -19.26
C ARG A 190 -3.50 10.09 -17.85
N VAL A 191 -2.68 10.42 -16.85
CA VAL A 191 -3.14 10.55 -15.46
C VAL A 191 -4.12 11.71 -15.33
N HIS A 192 -3.91 12.83 -16.05
CA HIS A 192 -4.85 13.95 -16.08
C HIS A 192 -6.23 13.50 -16.56
N ALA A 193 -6.30 12.86 -17.73
CA ALA A 193 -7.56 12.34 -18.27
C ALA A 193 -8.26 11.40 -17.31
N VAL A 194 -7.51 10.47 -16.69
CA VAL A 194 -8.06 9.53 -15.71
C VAL A 194 -8.56 10.23 -14.45
N VAL A 195 -7.85 11.23 -13.94
CA VAL A 195 -8.29 12.00 -12.76
C VAL A 195 -9.60 12.74 -13.04
N ASP A 196 -9.71 13.34 -14.22
CA ASP A 196 -10.94 14.05 -14.62
C ASP A 196 -12.12 13.08 -14.76
N GLU A 197 -11.94 11.97 -15.49
CA GLU A 197 -12.99 10.96 -15.67
C GLU A 197 -13.42 10.36 -14.32
N PHE A 198 -12.47 9.99 -13.49
CA PHE A 198 -12.77 9.39 -12.19
C PHE A 198 -13.44 10.38 -11.24
N THR A 199 -12.99 11.65 -11.26
CA THR A 199 -13.61 12.72 -10.46
C THR A 199 -15.05 12.97 -10.89
N ALA A 200 -15.31 13.05 -12.20
CA ALA A 200 -16.66 13.19 -12.74
C ALA A 200 -17.57 12.02 -12.33
N ALA A 201 -17.07 10.80 -12.46
CA ALA A 201 -17.78 9.60 -12.04
C ALA A 201 -18.08 9.58 -10.54
N MET A 202 -17.15 10.01 -9.70
CA MET A 202 -17.37 10.11 -8.26
C MET A 202 -18.42 11.17 -7.91
N HIS A 203 -18.43 12.33 -8.58
CA HIS A 203 -19.45 13.35 -8.40
C HIS A 203 -20.85 12.84 -8.80
N GLU A 204 -20.96 12.04 -9.85
CA GLU A 204 -22.20 11.39 -10.24
C GLU A 204 -22.71 10.46 -9.13
N VAL A 205 -21.85 9.59 -8.60
CA VAL A 205 -22.20 8.68 -7.48
C VAL A 205 -22.61 9.48 -6.24
N ILE A 206 -21.89 10.54 -5.89
CA ILE A 206 -22.21 11.42 -4.76
C ILE A 206 -23.62 12.03 -4.95
N GLY A 207 -23.92 12.52 -6.15
CA GLY A 207 -25.24 13.06 -6.48
C GLY A 207 -26.35 12.02 -6.34
N GLN A 208 -26.14 10.81 -6.86
CA GLN A 208 -27.07 9.68 -6.72
C GLN A 208 -27.31 9.31 -5.25
N ARG A 209 -26.26 9.24 -4.44
CA ARG A 209 -26.34 8.88 -3.01
C ARG A 209 -26.96 10.00 -2.15
N ARG A 210 -26.81 11.25 -2.56
CA ARG A 210 -27.52 12.38 -1.93
C ARG A 210 -29.02 12.30 -2.14
N ALA A 211 -29.45 11.92 -3.36
CA ALA A 211 -30.86 11.73 -3.69
C ALA A 211 -31.44 10.45 -3.09
N ARG A 212 -30.66 9.37 -3.04
CA ARG A 212 -31.07 8.04 -2.54
C ARG A 212 -29.93 7.43 -1.72
N PRO A 213 -29.84 7.72 -0.42
CA PRO A 213 -28.82 7.15 0.47
C PRO A 213 -28.94 5.62 0.50
N GLY A 214 -27.77 4.94 0.47
CA GLY A 214 -27.63 3.49 0.63
C GLY A 214 -26.85 3.12 1.89
N ASP A 215 -26.50 1.85 2.02
CA ASP A 215 -25.63 1.34 3.08
C ASP A 215 -24.15 1.22 2.60
N ASP A 216 -23.74 2.11 1.71
CA ASP A 216 -22.38 2.19 1.17
C ASP A 216 -21.55 3.29 1.87
N LEU A 217 -20.25 3.27 1.59
CA LEU A 217 -19.28 4.21 2.19
C LEU A 217 -19.60 5.65 1.83
N ILE A 218 -19.95 5.95 0.57
CA ILE A 218 -20.25 7.32 0.12
C ILE A 218 -21.47 7.86 0.84
N SER A 219 -22.55 7.07 1.00
CA SER A 219 -23.71 7.46 1.77
C SER A 219 -23.40 7.77 3.23
N ARG A 220 -22.54 6.98 3.85
CA ARG A 220 -22.11 7.17 5.24
C ARG A 220 -21.22 8.42 5.39
N LEU A 221 -20.30 8.66 4.45
CA LEU A 221 -19.44 9.85 4.44
C LEU A 221 -20.26 11.13 4.21
N LEU A 222 -21.30 11.09 3.35
CA LEU A 222 -22.25 12.18 3.16
C LEU A 222 -23.00 12.54 4.45
N ALA A 223 -23.32 11.54 5.27
CA ALA A 223 -24.00 11.72 6.54
C ALA A 223 -23.05 12.09 7.69
N ALA A 224 -21.75 11.85 7.55
CA ALA A 224 -20.76 12.07 8.61
C ALA A 224 -20.71 13.52 9.06
N ARG A 225 -20.68 13.74 10.38
CA ARG A 225 -20.52 15.05 11.02
C ARG A 225 -19.60 14.91 12.22
N VAL A 226 -18.67 15.85 12.35
CA VAL A 226 -17.77 15.97 13.50
C VAL A 226 -17.71 17.43 13.90
N GLY A 227 -18.19 17.77 15.10
CA GLY A 227 -18.24 19.17 15.56
C GLY A 227 -19.08 20.10 14.66
N GLY A 228 -20.09 19.57 13.95
CA GLY A 228 -20.92 20.32 13.00
C GLY A 228 -20.31 20.41 11.57
N ASP A 229 -19.06 20.00 11.39
CA ASP A 229 -18.38 20.01 10.09
C ASP A 229 -18.69 18.74 9.28
N ARG A 230 -18.49 18.81 7.95
CA ARG A 230 -18.74 17.74 6.97
C ARG A 230 -17.73 17.77 5.84
N LEU A 231 -17.59 16.67 5.10
CA LEU A 231 -16.82 16.64 3.88
C LEU A 231 -17.53 17.44 2.76
N ARG A 232 -16.75 18.21 2.01
CA ARG A 232 -17.18 18.82 0.76
C ARG A 232 -17.21 17.76 -0.35
N ASP A 233 -17.89 18.06 -1.46
CA ASP A 233 -18.04 17.10 -2.57
C ASP A 233 -16.68 16.71 -3.19
N ASP A 234 -15.78 17.67 -3.36
CA ASP A 234 -14.42 17.40 -3.85
C ASP A 234 -13.60 16.54 -2.88
N GLU A 235 -13.77 16.75 -1.57
CA GLU A 235 -13.13 15.93 -0.55
C GLU A 235 -13.68 14.51 -0.53
N LEU A 236 -15.00 14.35 -0.73
CA LEU A 236 -15.64 13.04 -0.86
C LEU A 236 -15.15 12.30 -2.11
N ALA A 237 -15.09 12.97 -3.27
CA ALA A 237 -14.57 12.40 -4.50
C ALA A 237 -13.11 11.98 -4.31
N CYS A 238 -12.29 12.84 -3.71
CA CYS A 238 -10.89 12.54 -3.40
C CYS A 238 -10.77 11.32 -2.48
N VAL A 239 -11.56 11.20 -1.40
CA VAL A 239 -11.55 10.03 -0.52
C VAL A 239 -11.88 8.76 -1.30
N GLY A 240 -12.89 8.79 -2.19
CA GLY A 240 -13.25 7.66 -3.04
C GLY A 240 -12.11 7.24 -3.96
N ILE A 241 -11.50 8.18 -4.69
CA ILE A 241 -10.38 7.94 -5.59
C ILE A 241 -9.17 7.38 -4.82
N MET A 242 -8.82 7.99 -3.68
CA MET A 242 -7.68 7.57 -2.87
C MET A 242 -7.86 6.19 -2.23
N CYS A 243 -9.09 5.71 -2.03
CA CYS A 243 -9.33 4.31 -1.64
C CYS A 243 -8.77 3.35 -2.70
N PHE A 244 -8.90 3.67 -3.99
CA PHE A 244 -8.34 2.84 -5.06
C PHE A 244 -6.82 3.02 -5.21
N VAL A 245 -6.33 4.27 -5.20
CA VAL A 245 -4.89 4.57 -5.32
C VAL A 245 -4.08 3.86 -4.24
N ALA A 246 -4.53 3.93 -2.99
CA ALA A 246 -3.79 3.37 -1.86
C ALA A 246 -4.14 1.90 -1.57
N GLY A 247 -5.37 1.46 -1.90
CA GLY A 247 -5.92 0.19 -1.45
C GLY A 247 -5.74 -0.98 -2.41
N VAL A 248 -5.54 -0.75 -3.70
CA VAL A 248 -5.49 -1.85 -4.68
C VAL A 248 -4.09 -2.43 -4.80
N GLU A 249 -3.08 -1.64 -5.18
CA GLU A 249 -1.73 -2.16 -5.43
C GLU A 249 -1.09 -2.78 -4.19
N THR A 250 -1.28 -2.18 -3.02
CA THR A 250 -0.73 -2.67 -1.76
C THR A 250 -1.40 -3.96 -1.29
N THR A 251 -2.73 -4.07 -1.41
CA THR A 251 -3.48 -5.28 -1.03
C THR A 251 -3.20 -6.43 -2.00
N LYS A 252 -3.15 -6.15 -3.31
CA LYS A 252 -2.71 -7.10 -4.34
C LYS A 252 -1.34 -7.67 -4.01
N SER A 253 -0.39 -6.78 -3.70
CA SER A 253 0.97 -7.17 -3.34
C SER A 253 1.02 -7.96 -2.04
N LEU A 254 0.22 -7.59 -1.03
CA LEU A 254 0.13 -8.35 0.23
C LEU A 254 -0.30 -9.80 0.00
N ILE A 255 -1.34 -10.01 -0.80
CA ILE A 255 -1.83 -11.37 -1.12
C ILE A 255 -0.77 -12.15 -1.89
N GLY A 256 -0.15 -11.54 -2.91
CA GLY A 256 0.90 -12.17 -3.70
C GLY A 256 2.12 -12.55 -2.86
N ASN A 257 2.61 -11.61 -2.03
CA ASN A 257 3.76 -11.82 -1.15
C ASN A 257 3.46 -12.89 -0.08
N ALA A 258 2.22 -12.95 0.45
CA ALA A 258 1.80 -13.96 1.42
C ALA A 258 1.83 -15.37 0.82
N VAL A 259 1.26 -15.57 -0.37
CA VAL A 259 1.29 -16.86 -1.05
C VAL A 259 2.72 -17.25 -1.41
N LEU A 260 3.54 -16.31 -1.91
CA LEU A 260 4.94 -16.57 -2.20
C LEU A 260 5.73 -16.98 -0.96
N ALA A 261 5.58 -16.26 0.16
CA ALA A 261 6.24 -16.59 1.40
C ALA A 261 5.88 -17.99 1.89
N LEU A 262 4.59 -18.34 1.84
CA LEU A 262 4.11 -19.68 2.23
C LEU A 262 4.64 -20.77 1.29
N LEU A 263 4.68 -20.57 -0.02
CA LEU A 263 5.23 -21.56 -0.96
C LEU A 263 6.75 -21.75 -0.79
N ARG A 264 7.48 -20.72 -0.36
CA ARG A 264 8.91 -20.79 -0.04
C ARG A 264 9.22 -21.39 1.33
N HIS A 265 8.21 -21.52 2.21
CA HIS A 265 8.32 -22.09 3.55
C HIS A 265 7.25 -23.18 3.73
N PRO A 266 7.47 -24.39 3.17
CA PRO A 266 6.47 -25.47 3.14
C PRO A 266 5.96 -25.86 4.52
N GLU A 267 6.79 -25.77 5.55
CA GLU A 267 6.42 -26.08 6.96
C GLU A 267 5.39 -25.06 7.49
N GLN A 268 5.53 -23.77 7.11
CA GLN A 268 4.57 -22.73 7.48
C GLN A 268 3.26 -22.84 6.66
N TYR A 269 3.39 -23.23 5.41
CA TYR A 269 2.24 -23.52 4.54
C TYR A 269 1.37 -24.65 5.11
N GLU A 270 1.98 -25.79 5.46
CA GLU A 270 1.25 -26.93 6.05
C GLU A 270 0.68 -26.59 7.43
N ARG A 271 1.44 -25.85 8.23
CA ARG A 271 0.96 -25.37 9.53
C ARG A 271 -0.28 -24.50 9.39
N LEU A 272 -0.28 -23.55 8.44
CA LEU A 272 -1.43 -22.68 8.21
C LEU A 272 -2.66 -23.46 7.72
N ARG A 273 -2.46 -24.47 6.87
CA ARG A 273 -3.54 -25.35 6.42
C ARG A 273 -4.16 -26.18 7.55
N ALA A 274 -3.33 -26.62 8.48
CA ALA A 274 -3.78 -27.38 9.65
C ALA A 274 -4.43 -26.52 10.73
N GLN A 275 -4.09 -25.22 10.80
CA GLN A 275 -4.48 -24.28 11.85
C GLN A 275 -5.00 -22.97 11.23
N PRO A 276 -6.25 -22.94 10.69
CA PRO A 276 -6.81 -21.76 10.02
C PRO A 276 -6.93 -20.52 10.93
N GLU A 277 -6.92 -20.69 12.24
CA GLU A 277 -6.86 -19.58 13.21
C GLU A 277 -5.58 -18.73 13.08
N LEU A 278 -4.54 -19.26 12.46
CA LEU A 278 -3.30 -18.55 12.18
C LEU A 278 -3.37 -17.64 10.92
N LEU A 279 -4.51 -17.55 10.21
CA LEU A 279 -4.63 -16.69 9.03
C LEU A 279 -4.29 -15.22 9.32
N GLY A 280 -4.82 -14.66 10.41
CA GLY A 280 -4.50 -13.30 10.83
C GLY A 280 -3.01 -13.11 11.16
N PRO A 281 -2.43 -13.93 12.05
CA PRO A 281 -0.99 -13.93 12.31
C PRO A 281 -0.12 -14.11 11.06
N ALA A 282 -0.48 -15.00 10.13
CA ALA A 282 0.26 -15.19 8.87
C ALA A 282 0.25 -13.94 7.98
N VAL A 283 -0.88 -13.23 7.90
CA VAL A 283 -0.97 -11.94 7.20
C VAL A 283 -0.09 -10.89 7.88
N ALA A 284 -0.11 -10.82 9.21
CA ALA A 284 0.70 -9.88 9.98
C ALA A 284 2.21 -10.17 9.84
N GLU A 285 2.60 -11.45 9.85
CA GLU A 285 4.00 -11.85 9.58
C GLU A 285 4.41 -11.53 8.14
N THR A 286 3.53 -11.71 7.15
CA THR A 286 3.80 -11.31 5.78
C THR A 286 4.05 -9.79 5.67
N LEU A 287 3.23 -8.99 6.34
CA LEU A 287 3.41 -7.53 6.41
C LEU A 287 4.77 -7.14 7.00
N ARG A 288 5.23 -7.85 8.02
CA ARG A 288 6.56 -7.66 8.58
C ARG A 288 7.64 -8.18 7.63
N TYR A 289 7.53 -9.41 7.18
CA TYR A 289 8.58 -10.16 6.48
C TYR A 289 8.81 -9.63 5.06
N ASP A 290 7.75 -9.37 4.29
CA ASP A 290 7.83 -8.85 2.92
C ASP A 290 6.77 -7.76 2.70
N SER A 291 7.00 -6.61 3.35
CA SER A 291 6.07 -5.47 3.33
C SER A 291 5.71 -5.04 1.91
N PRO A 292 4.43 -4.95 1.54
CA PRO A 292 4.05 -4.39 0.24
C PRO A 292 4.56 -2.97 0.02
N LEU A 293 4.40 -2.09 1.01
CA LEU A 293 5.00 -0.76 0.99
C LEU A 293 6.40 -0.82 1.59
N GLN A 294 7.41 -0.68 0.73
CA GLN A 294 8.82 -0.75 1.14
C GLN A 294 9.34 0.57 1.69
N HIS A 295 8.82 1.69 1.17
CA HIS A 295 9.31 3.01 1.51
C HIS A 295 8.17 4.01 1.67
N THR A 296 8.39 5.03 2.49
CA THR A 296 7.57 6.23 2.53
C THR A 296 8.46 7.46 2.70
N LYS A 297 7.95 8.62 2.34
CA LYS A 297 8.73 9.87 2.35
C LYS A 297 8.22 10.85 3.38
N ARG A 298 9.13 11.67 3.89
CA ARG A 298 8.86 12.82 4.75
C ARG A 298 9.75 13.99 4.35
N ARG A 299 9.41 15.17 4.81
CA ARG A 299 10.21 16.39 4.67
C ARG A 299 10.35 17.05 6.04
N ALA A 300 11.57 17.34 6.47
CA ALA A 300 11.82 18.06 7.71
C ALA A 300 11.29 19.51 7.59
N THR A 301 10.55 19.98 8.59
CA THR A 301 10.04 21.36 8.65
C THR A 301 10.96 22.32 9.41
N ARG A 302 11.90 21.77 10.16
CA ARG A 302 12.98 22.46 10.88
C ARG A 302 14.22 21.57 10.92
N ASP A 303 15.30 22.03 11.48
CA ASP A 303 16.47 21.19 11.76
C ASP A 303 16.14 20.17 12.87
N ILE A 304 16.34 18.88 12.58
CA ILE A 304 15.97 17.79 13.48
C ILE A 304 17.15 16.83 13.63
N PRO A 305 17.63 16.57 14.86
CA PRO A 305 18.63 15.54 15.09
C PRO A 305 18.00 14.16 14.93
N VAL A 306 18.65 13.29 14.14
CA VAL A 306 18.28 11.88 13.95
C VAL A 306 19.57 11.04 14.06
N ALA A 307 19.66 10.24 15.10
CA ALA A 307 20.88 9.54 15.50
C ALA A 307 22.07 10.53 15.64
N ASP A 308 23.16 10.32 14.91
CA ASP A 308 24.37 11.15 14.89
C ASP A 308 24.35 12.25 13.81
N GLN A 309 23.24 12.40 13.08
CA GLN A 309 23.08 13.34 11.98
C GLN A 309 22.09 14.45 12.33
N VAL A 310 22.17 15.57 11.58
CA VAL A 310 21.14 16.63 11.61
C VAL A 310 20.49 16.70 10.23
N ILE A 311 19.19 16.46 10.17
CA ILE A 311 18.39 16.65 8.99
C ILE A 311 17.89 18.08 8.99
N HIS A 312 18.33 18.87 7.99
CA HIS A 312 17.99 20.28 7.92
C HIS A 312 16.59 20.53 7.38
N SER A 313 16.03 21.69 7.74
CA SER A 313 14.74 22.16 7.24
C SER A 313 14.67 22.07 5.70
N GLY A 314 13.57 21.52 5.18
CA GLY A 314 13.35 21.30 3.74
C GLY A 314 13.94 20.01 3.18
N GLU A 315 14.83 19.32 3.90
CA GLU A 315 15.41 18.07 3.41
C GLU A 315 14.40 16.92 3.45
N GLN A 316 14.49 16.06 2.43
CA GLN A 316 13.62 14.89 2.30
C GLN A 316 14.25 13.67 2.97
N VAL A 317 13.38 12.83 3.54
CA VAL A 317 13.74 11.60 4.23
C VAL A 317 12.95 10.45 3.61
N LEU A 318 13.67 9.41 3.18
CA LEU A 318 13.13 8.13 2.76
C LEU A 318 13.19 7.15 3.94
N LEU A 319 12.05 6.73 4.40
CA LEU A 319 11.90 5.75 5.48
C LEU A 319 11.77 4.36 4.87
N CYS A 320 12.75 3.50 5.08
CA CYS A 320 12.75 2.12 4.57
C CYS A 320 11.96 1.21 5.50
N LEU A 321 10.63 1.11 5.28
CA LEU A 321 9.73 0.29 6.11
C LEU A 321 10.11 -1.19 6.05
N GLY A 322 10.43 -1.71 4.84
CA GLY A 322 10.88 -3.09 4.67
C GLY A 322 12.17 -3.39 5.43
N ALA A 323 13.11 -2.44 5.48
CA ALA A 323 14.33 -2.56 6.27
C ALA A 323 14.05 -2.56 7.78
N ALA A 324 13.19 -1.63 8.24
CA ALA A 324 12.81 -1.49 9.63
C ALA A 324 12.08 -2.75 10.15
N ASN A 325 11.23 -3.36 9.33
CA ASN A 325 10.52 -4.60 9.66
C ASN A 325 11.42 -5.85 9.70
N ARG A 326 12.65 -5.75 9.22
CA ARG A 326 13.70 -6.77 9.29
C ARG A 326 14.87 -6.34 10.18
N ASP A 327 14.66 -5.38 11.09
CA ASP A 327 15.69 -4.95 12.04
C ASP A 327 15.80 -5.95 13.20
N PRO A 328 16.99 -6.59 13.43
CA PRO A 328 17.18 -7.52 14.54
C PRO A 328 17.03 -6.88 15.92
N ALA A 329 17.17 -5.55 16.03
CA ALA A 329 16.92 -4.84 17.28
C ALA A 329 15.42 -4.79 17.66
N ALA A 330 14.52 -4.95 16.68
CA ALA A 330 13.08 -4.96 16.88
C ALA A 330 12.46 -6.37 16.78
N PHE A 331 13.06 -7.24 15.96
CA PHE A 331 12.54 -8.59 15.68
C PHE A 331 13.70 -9.61 15.74
N PRO A 332 13.76 -10.46 16.76
CA PRO A 332 14.75 -11.55 16.78
C PRO A 332 14.62 -12.44 15.54
N ASP A 333 15.74 -12.89 14.97
CA ASP A 333 15.79 -13.69 13.74
C ASP A 333 14.90 -13.14 12.62
N PRO A 334 15.12 -11.86 12.22
CA PRO A 334 14.16 -11.12 11.38
C PRO A 334 14.01 -11.69 9.97
N ASP A 335 14.98 -12.48 9.52
CA ASP A 335 15.01 -13.09 8.19
C ASP A 335 14.30 -14.47 8.16
N THR A 336 13.79 -14.95 9.30
CA THR A 336 12.94 -16.14 9.38
C THR A 336 11.47 -15.75 9.24
N PHE A 337 10.75 -16.43 8.33
CA PHE A 337 9.29 -16.32 8.21
C PHE A 337 8.62 -17.28 9.19
N ASP A 338 7.96 -16.76 10.20
CA ASP A 338 7.27 -17.53 11.24
C ASP A 338 5.88 -16.96 11.51
N ILE A 339 4.85 -17.66 11.05
CA ILE A 339 3.44 -17.23 11.17
C ILE A 339 2.91 -17.19 12.61
N THR A 340 3.74 -17.53 13.59
CA THR A 340 3.40 -17.45 15.03
C THR A 340 4.16 -16.36 15.78
N ARG A 341 5.00 -15.62 15.06
CA ARG A 341 5.78 -14.51 15.60
C ARG A 341 4.89 -13.40 16.17
N ASP A 342 5.30 -12.76 17.25
CA ASP A 342 4.76 -11.47 17.65
C ASP A 342 5.25 -10.38 16.66
N THR A 343 4.30 -9.83 15.94
CA THR A 343 4.55 -8.81 14.91
C THR A 343 4.03 -7.42 15.28
N ALA A 344 3.58 -7.21 16.52
CA ALA A 344 2.92 -5.96 16.95
C ALA A 344 3.74 -4.69 16.71
N ALA A 345 5.07 -4.82 16.64
CA ALA A 345 5.97 -3.69 16.39
C ALA A 345 6.14 -3.32 14.91
N HIS A 346 5.60 -4.09 13.93
CA HIS A 346 5.84 -3.81 12.52
C HIS A 346 5.31 -2.43 12.10
N VAL A 347 6.00 -1.81 11.14
CA VAL A 347 5.65 -0.49 10.61
C VAL A 347 5.15 -0.54 9.16
N ALA A 348 4.70 -1.69 8.66
CA ALA A 348 4.21 -1.87 7.29
C ALA A 348 3.02 -0.96 6.94
N PHE A 349 2.20 -0.62 7.94
CA PHE A 349 1.09 0.33 7.81
C PHE A 349 1.44 1.76 8.24
N GLY A 350 2.73 2.07 8.34
CA GLY A 350 3.18 3.31 8.95
C GLY A 350 2.93 3.35 10.46
N HIS A 351 3.03 4.53 11.06
CA HIS A 351 2.79 4.75 12.50
C HIS A 351 2.40 6.20 12.75
N GLY A 352 1.70 6.48 13.87
CA GLY A 352 1.31 7.84 14.27
C GLY A 352 0.15 8.40 13.44
N LEU A 353 0.14 9.72 13.22
CA LEU A 353 -0.98 10.47 12.62
C LEU A 353 -1.39 9.97 11.24
N HIS A 354 -0.40 9.61 10.41
CA HIS A 354 -0.59 9.11 9.06
C HIS A 354 -0.55 7.57 8.96
N GLY A 355 -0.77 6.87 10.07
CA GLY A 355 -0.97 5.41 10.04
C GLY A 355 -2.11 5.02 9.10
N CYS A 356 -1.97 3.88 8.44
CA CYS A 356 -2.89 3.43 7.38
C CYS A 356 -4.33 3.32 7.90
N LEU A 357 -5.24 4.06 7.28
CA LEU A 357 -6.67 4.00 7.56
C LEU A 357 -7.28 2.66 7.11
N GLY A 358 -6.80 2.15 5.97
CA GLY A 358 -7.28 0.92 5.36
C GLY A 358 -6.70 -0.37 5.93
N ALA A 359 -5.83 -0.31 6.94
CA ALA A 359 -5.16 -1.49 7.50
C ALA A 359 -6.13 -2.63 7.87
N PRO A 360 -7.26 -2.40 8.56
CA PRO A 360 -8.21 -3.47 8.87
C PRO A 360 -8.83 -4.11 7.63
N LEU A 361 -9.08 -3.32 6.56
CA LEU A 361 -9.66 -3.83 5.32
C LEU A 361 -8.63 -4.64 4.51
N ALA A 362 -7.39 -4.17 4.43
CA ALA A 362 -6.32 -4.90 3.75
C ALA A 362 -6.03 -6.25 4.42
N GLN A 363 -5.97 -6.29 5.76
CA GLN A 363 -5.83 -7.51 6.54
C GLN A 363 -7.02 -8.46 6.32
N LEU A 364 -8.25 -7.96 6.43
CA LEU A 364 -9.46 -8.75 6.21
C LEU A 364 -9.48 -9.40 4.82
N GLN A 365 -9.11 -8.65 3.78
CA GLN A 365 -9.06 -9.16 2.41
C GLN A 365 -7.99 -10.24 2.26
N ALA A 366 -6.80 -10.02 2.81
CA ALA A 366 -5.70 -10.99 2.74
C ALA A 366 -6.02 -12.27 3.53
N GLU A 367 -6.59 -12.17 4.74
CA GLU A 367 -7.05 -13.32 5.54
C GLU A 367 -8.06 -14.18 4.78
N ILE A 368 -9.08 -13.55 4.20
CA ILE A 368 -10.11 -14.25 3.44
C ILE A 368 -9.53 -14.86 2.17
N ALA A 369 -8.67 -14.12 1.47
CA ALA A 369 -7.98 -14.61 0.29
C ALA A 369 -7.18 -15.88 0.59
N LEU A 370 -6.33 -15.85 1.61
CA LEU A 370 -5.57 -17.03 2.04
C LEU A 370 -6.49 -18.18 2.48
N GLY A 371 -7.55 -17.89 3.23
CA GLY A 371 -8.53 -18.90 3.63
C GLY A 371 -9.20 -19.60 2.44
N CYS A 372 -9.59 -18.86 1.40
CA CYS A 372 -10.19 -19.42 0.18
C CYS A 372 -9.17 -20.23 -0.66
N LEU A 373 -7.91 -19.77 -0.72
CA LEU A 373 -6.86 -20.40 -1.51
C LEU A 373 -6.31 -21.67 -0.85
N LEU A 374 -6.14 -21.67 0.47
CA LEU A 374 -5.47 -22.73 1.22
C LEU A 374 -6.44 -23.72 1.91
N GLY A 375 -7.68 -23.31 2.10
CA GLY A 375 -8.70 -24.15 2.78
C GLY A 375 -9.29 -25.28 1.92
N ARG A 376 -8.72 -25.53 0.72
CA ARG A 376 -9.16 -26.58 -0.19
C ARG A 376 -8.30 -27.85 -0.06
N PRO A 377 -8.82 -29.04 -0.46
CA PRO A 377 -8.06 -30.28 -0.43
C PRO A 377 -6.80 -30.21 -1.29
N GLU A 378 -6.92 -29.60 -2.46
CA GLU A 378 -5.83 -29.42 -3.42
C GLU A 378 -4.78 -28.43 -2.87
N ARG A 379 -3.60 -28.44 -3.48
CA ARG A 379 -2.48 -27.56 -3.11
C ARG A 379 -2.19 -26.57 -4.22
N LEU A 380 -1.73 -25.40 -3.83
CA LEU A 380 -1.09 -24.48 -4.76
C LEU A 380 0.38 -24.85 -4.92
N ALA A 381 0.86 -24.86 -6.15
CA ALA A 381 2.27 -25.01 -6.51
C ALA A 381 2.67 -23.93 -7.50
N ALA A 382 3.93 -23.54 -7.47
CA ALA A 382 4.50 -22.56 -8.39
C ALA A 382 6.02 -22.71 -8.49
N ASP A 383 6.58 -22.32 -9.65
CA ASP A 383 8.02 -22.08 -9.79
C ASP A 383 8.38 -20.73 -9.15
N THR A 384 8.89 -20.79 -7.91
CA THR A 384 9.23 -19.59 -7.13
C THR A 384 10.61 -19.01 -7.49
N ASP A 385 11.34 -19.62 -8.42
CA ASP A 385 12.66 -19.16 -8.85
C ASP A 385 12.59 -18.24 -10.07
N ARG A 386 11.48 -18.29 -10.83
CA ARG A 386 11.25 -17.53 -12.06
C ARG A 386 10.17 -16.47 -11.90
N LEU A 387 10.30 -15.64 -10.89
CA LEU A 387 9.32 -14.60 -10.60
C LEU A 387 9.56 -13.33 -11.40
N ARG A 388 8.47 -12.65 -11.76
CA ARG A 388 8.51 -11.32 -12.36
C ARG A 388 8.01 -10.28 -11.36
N TRP A 389 8.95 -9.51 -10.84
CA TRP A 389 8.64 -8.38 -9.96
C TRP A 389 8.16 -7.19 -10.77
N GLN A 390 7.32 -6.34 -10.15
CA GLN A 390 6.93 -5.08 -10.76
C GLN A 390 8.13 -4.12 -10.83
N ASP A 391 8.20 -3.33 -11.90
CA ASP A 391 9.29 -2.43 -12.22
C ASP A 391 8.88 -0.95 -12.28
N HIS A 392 7.58 -0.69 -12.17
CA HIS A 392 6.99 0.65 -12.28
C HIS A 392 6.95 1.43 -10.95
N SER A 393 7.31 0.81 -9.85
CA SER A 393 7.35 1.44 -8.51
C SER A 393 8.56 0.94 -7.73
N PHE A 394 9.21 1.84 -7.00
CA PHE A 394 10.18 1.46 -5.97
C PHE A 394 9.58 1.58 -4.54
N LEU A 395 8.42 2.22 -4.41
CA LEU A 395 7.72 2.29 -3.12
C LEU A 395 7.00 0.99 -2.79
N VAL A 396 6.35 0.38 -3.79
CA VAL A 396 5.55 -0.83 -3.62
C VAL A 396 6.31 -2.04 -4.13
N ARG A 397 6.42 -3.08 -3.32
CA ARG A 397 7.01 -4.37 -3.65
C ARG A 397 5.90 -5.40 -3.87
N GLY A 398 5.86 -5.97 -5.05
CA GLY A 398 4.90 -7.00 -5.42
C GLY A 398 5.27 -7.66 -6.73
N LEU A 399 4.64 -8.76 -7.03
CA LEU A 399 4.83 -9.49 -8.27
C LEU A 399 4.00 -8.85 -9.40
N ARG A 400 4.54 -8.87 -10.61
CA ARG A 400 3.84 -8.48 -11.83
C ARG A 400 2.94 -9.61 -12.32
N THR A 401 3.46 -10.85 -12.27
CA THR A 401 2.76 -12.09 -12.61
C THR A 401 3.20 -13.18 -11.64
N PHE A 402 2.30 -14.09 -11.30
CA PHE A 402 2.60 -15.23 -10.45
C PHE A 402 1.76 -16.44 -10.87
N PRO A 403 2.19 -17.18 -11.92
CA PRO A 403 1.53 -18.40 -12.32
C PRO A 403 1.57 -19.45 -11.21
N VAL A 404 0.40 -19.92 -10.83
CA VAL A 404 0.22 -21.01 -9.85
C VAL A 404 -0.63 -22.11 -10.46
N THR A 405 -0.30 -23.36 -10.13
CA THR A 405 -1.06 -24.56 -10.49
C THR A 405 -1.80 -25.11 -9.27
N VAL A 406 -2.87 -25.82 -9.54
CA VAL A 406 -3.66 -26.55 -8.54
C VAL A 406 -3.34 -28.02 -8.68
N GLU A 407 -2.72 -28.60 -7.65
CA GLU A 407 -2.30 -29.99 -7.63
C GLU A 407 -3.22 -30.83 -6.73
N SER A 408 -3.74 -31.93 -7.26
CA SER A 408 -4.40 -32.96 -6.47
C SER A 408 -3.40 -33.63 -5.54
N ARG A 409 -3.86 -34.04 -4.35
CA ARG A 409 -3.04 -34.85 -3.43
C ARG A 409 -2.64 -36.17 -4.04
#